data_e36b3bd9941e88e6318494614645c927
#
_entry.id   e36b3bd9941e88e6318494614645c927
#
_cell.length_a   1.000
_cell.length_b   1.000
_cell.length_c   1.000
_cell.angle_alpha   90.00
_cell.angle_beta   90.00
_cell.angle_gamma   90.00
#
_symmetry.space_group_name_H-M   'P 1'
#
loop_
_entity.id
_entity.type
_entity.pdbx_description
1 polymer ?
#
loop_
_entity_poly.entity_id
_entity_poly.type
_entity_poly.pdbx_seq_one_letter_code
_entity_poly.pdbx_strand_id
1 'polypeptide(L)'
;TLFRSTMTEEDWSRFTIAVGKLSKTKIFIDDTPGIRINDLRSKCRRLKQEHGLDMIVIDYLQLIQGSGSRFSDNRQQEVSEISRTLKAIARELECPVIALSQLSRGVEQRQDKRPMMSDIRESGSIEQDA
;
A
#
# COMPACT_ATOMS: atom_id res chain seq x y z
N THR A 1 -13.42 19.59 5.27
CA THR A 1 -13.10 20.72 6.19
C THR A 1 -13.17 20.30 7.67
N LEU A 2 -12.44 19.24 8.06
CA LEU A 2 -12.48 18.70 9.43
C LEU A 2 -11.30 19.14 10.32
N PHE A 3 -10.48 20.08 9.87
CA PHE A 3 -9.30 20.53 10.61
C PHE A 3 -9.36 22.01 11.06
N ARG A 4 -10.55 22.52 11.34
CA ARG A 4 -10.73 23.82 12.03
C ARG A 4 -11.22 23.67 13.46
N SER A 5 -10.78 22.64 14.18
CA SER A 5 -10.81 22.68 15.63
C SER A 5 -9.61 23.51 16.10
N THR A 6 -9.83 24.53 16.85
CA THR A 6 -8.77 25.31 17.52
C THR A 6 -8.01 24.36 18.42
N MET A 7 -6.77 24.03 18.05
CA MET A 7 -5.88 23.23 18.88
C MET A 7 -5.59 24.03 20.15
N THR A 8 -5.71 23.38 21.30
CA THR A 8 -5.32 23.95 22.58
C THR A 8 -3.79 24.00 22.69
N GLU A 9 -3.24 24.75 23.64
CA GLU A 9 -1.77 24.75 23.89
C GLU A 9 -1.26 23.36 24.24
N GLU A 10 -2.07 22.56 24.95
CA GLU A 10 -1.72 21.19 25.29
C GLU A 10 -1.67 20.30 24.02
N ASP A 11 -2.61 20.47 23.08
CA ASP A 11 -2.59 19.77 21.81
C ASP A 11 -1.37 20.15 20.97
N TRP A 12 -0.98 21.41 20.94
CA TRP A 12 0.24 21.87 20.28
C TRP A 12 1.50 21.27 20.89
N SER A 13 1.56 21.19 22.22
CA SER A 13 2.69 20.57 22.91
C SER A 13 2.79 19.09 22.55
N ARG A 14 1.69 18.33 22.62
CA ARG A 14 1.61 16.92 22.23
C ARG A 14 1.99 16.69 20.77
N PHE A 15 1.49 17.56 19.87
CA PHE A 15 1.81 17.52 18.46
C PHE A 15 3.31 17.72 18.21
N THR A 16 3.92 18.72 18.82
CA THR A 16 5.36 19.00 18.67
C THR A 16 6.21 17.84 19.17
N ILE A 17 5.84 17.24 20.31
CA ILE A 17 6.54 16.05 20.83
C ILE A 17 6.40 14.87 19.86
N ALA A 18 5.19 14.64 19.30
CA ALA A 18 4.96 13.57 18.34
C ALA A 18 5.76 13.76 17.05
N VAL A 19 5.77 14.97 16.49
CA VAL A 19 6.59 15.33 15.33
C VAL A 19 8.08 15.11 15.61
N GLY A 20 8.55 15.54 16.77
CA GLY A 20 9.95 15.33 17.19
C GLY A 20 10.34 13.85 17.34
N LYS A 21 9.40 12.99 17.72
CA LYS A 21 9.61 11.53 17.75
C LYS A 21 9.60 10.94 16.34
N LEU A 22 8.61 11.30 15.52
CA LEU A 22 8.48 10.77 14.16
C LEU A 22 9.63 11.19 13.25
N SER A 23 10.14 12.41 13.38
CA SER A 23 11.27 12.89 12.58
C SER A 23 12.57 12.12 12.80
N LYS A 24 12.68 11.39 13.91
CA LYS A 24 13.82 10.52 14.22
C LYS A 24 13.62 9.08 13.73
N THR A 25 12.44 8.73 13.23
CA THR A 25 12.15 7.39 12.72
C THR A 25 12.54 7.29 11.24
N LYS A 26 12.88 6.08 10.81
CA LYS A 26 13.19 5.77 9.40
C LYS A 26 11.89 5.44 8.65
N ILE A 27 10.98 6.43 8.56
CA ILE A 27 9.76 6.32 7.76
C ILE A 27 9.97 7.09 6.47
N PHE A 28 9.85 6.39 5.34
CA PHE A 28 9.96 6.94 4.00
C PHE A 28 8.59 6.90 3.34
N ILE A 29 8.14 8.02 2.82
CA ILE A 29 6.84 8.15 2.17
C ILE A 29 7.07 8.44 0.70
N ASP A 30 6.47 7.64 -0.17
CA ASP A 30 6.45 7.85 -1.61
C ASP A 30 5.00 8.14 -2.04
N ASP A 31 4.73 9.36 -2.43
CA ASP A 31 3.42 9.85 -2.86
C ASP A 31 3.28 9.91 -4.40
N THR A 32 4.15 9.22 -5.13
CA THR A 32 4.11 9.18 -6.60
C THR A 32 2.76 8.60 -7.08
N PRO A 33 1.91 9.38 -7.77
CA PRO A 33 0.62 8.90 -8.24
C PRO A 33 0.81 7.88 -9.36
N GLY A 34 0.12 6.73 -9.26
CA GLY A 34 0.15 5.70 -10.29
C GLY A 34 1.53 5.11 -10.53
N ILE A 35 2.29 4.87 -9.46
CA ILE A 35 3.63 4.29 -9.54
C ILE A 35 3.59 2.95 -10.29
N ARG A 36 4.53 2.71 -11.19
CA ARG A 36 4.67 1.41 -11.84
C ARG A 36 5.34 0.41 -10.92
N ILE A 37 4.90 -0.83 -10.98
CA ILE A 37 5.42 -1.90 -10.10
C ILE A 37 6.94 -2.06 -10.20
N ASN A 38 7.53 -1.87 -11.39
CA ASN A 38 8.97 -1.95 -11.59
C ASN A 38 9.72 -0.75 -10.97
N ASP A 39 9.13 0.45 -11.01
CA ASP A 39 9.70 1.64 -10.38
C ASP A 39 9.66 1.51 -8.85
N LEU A 40 8.55 1.00 -8.30
CA LEU A 40 8.42 0.67 -6.89
C LEU A 40 9.51 -0.32 -6.46
N ARG A 41 9.69 -1.40 -7.21
CA ARG A 41 10.74 -2.40 -6.94
C ARG A 41 12.13 -1.75 -6.90
N SER A 42 12.44 -0.91 -7.89
CA SER A 42 13.73 -0.22 -7.98
C SER A 42 13.97 0.75 -6.82
N LYS A 43 12.92 1.50 -6.43
CA LYS A 43 12.98 2.39 -5.26
C LYS A 43 13.20 1.61 -3.96
N CYS A 44 12.48 0.51 -3.76
CA CYS A 44 12.63 -0.34 -2.57
C CYS A 44 14.03 -0.96 -2.47
N ARG A 45 14.60 -1.44 -3.59
CA ARG A 45 15.97 -1.95 -3.64
C ARG A 45 17.00 -0.91 -3.19
N ARG A 46 16.90 0.30 -3.77
CA ARG A 46 17.79 1.39 -3.41
C ARG A 46 17.65 1.76 -1.93
N LEU A 47 16.42 1.88 -1.45
CA LEU A 47 16.16 2.20 -0.05
C LEU A 47 16.72 1.13 0.89
N LYS A 48 16.58 -0.15 0.54
CA LYS A 48 17.16 -1.26 1.31
C LYS A 48 18.67 -1.17 1.40
N GLN A 49 19.35 -0.81 0.31
CA GLN A 49 20.82 -0.68 0.27
C GLN A 49 21.31 0.54 1.05
N GLU A 50 20.62 1.68 0.96
CA GLU A 50 21.08 2.95 1.55
C GLU A 50 20.74 3.07 3.03
N HIS A 51 19.56 2.60 3.45
CA HIS A 51 19.01 2.87 4.77
C HIS A 51 18.54 1.63 5.53
N GLY A 52 18.47 0.50 4.86
CA GLY A 52 17.73 -0.66 5.34
C GLY A 52 16.23 -0.51 5.10
N LEU A 53 15.51 -1.62 5.03
CA LEU A 53 14.07 -1.66 4.81
C LEU A 53 13.49 -2.88 5.53
N ASP A 54 12.67 -2.62 6.53
CA ASP A 54 12.12 -3.64 7.42
C ASP A 54 10.67 -4.00 7.06
N MET A 55 9.95 -3.09 6.41
CA MET A 55 8.55 -3.31 6.00
C MET A 55 8.16 -2.35 4.87
N ILE A 56 7.31 -2.82 3.97
CA ILE A 56 6.69 -2.02 2.91
C ILE A 56 5.19 -1.98 3.16
N VAL A 57 4.59 -0.79 3.16
CA VAL A 57 3.14 -0.58 3.26
C VAL A 57 2.65 0.12 2.00
N ILE A 58 1.61 -0.41 1.37
CA ILE A 58 1.03 0.10 0.13
C ILE A 58 -0.43 0.48 0.38
N ASP A 59 -0.76 1.75 0.22
CA ASP A 59 -2.12 2.27 0.34
C ASP A 59 -2.54 2.94 -0.97
N TYR A 60 -3.26 2.27 -1.81
CA TYR A 60 -3.70 0.87 -1.85
C TYR A 60 -3.30 0.21 -3.19
N LEU A 61 -3.39 -1.11 -3.25
CA LEU A 61 -2.87 -1.92 -4.36
C LEU A 61 -3.38 -1.48 -5.74
N GLN A 62 -4.64 -1.06 -5.85
CA GLN A 62 -5.25 -0.65 -7.11
C GLN A 62 -4.70 0.67 -7.69
N LEU A 63 -3.88 1.43 -6.93
CA LEU A 63 -3.19 2.62 -7.44
C LEU A 63 -1.89 2.27 -8.17
N ILE A 64 -1.36 1.06 -8.00
CA ILE A 64 -0.16 0.61 -8.70
C ILE A 64 -0.52 0.27 -10.15
N GLN A 65 0.38 0.62 -11.07
CA GLN A 65 0.29 0.26 -12.48
C GLN A 65 1.20 -0.95 -12.77
N GLY A 66 0.71 -1.87 -13.59
CA GLY A 66 1.50 -2.99 -14.09
C GLY A 66 2.66 -2.56 -14.99
N SER A 67 3.46 -3.51 -15.45
CA SER A 67 4.58 -3.25 -16.37
C SER A 67 4.12 -3.04 -17.83
N GLY A 68 2.90 -3.44 -18.17
CA GLY A 68 2.33 -3.37 -19.51
C GLY A 68 1.96 -1.96 -19.97
N SER A 69 1.63 -1.85 -21.25
CA SER A 69 1.11 -0.63 -21.86
C SER A 69 -0.22 -0.23 -21.22
N ARG A 70 -0.51 1.09 -21.16
CA ARG A 70 -1.75 1.69 -20.62
C ARG A 70 -3.08 1.16 -21.20
N PHE A 71 -3.02 0.26 -22.16
CA PHE A 71 -4.14 -0.35 -22.89
C PHE A 71 -4.30 -1.85 -22.61
N SER A 72 -3.86 -2.35 -21.46
CA SER A 72 -4.20 -3.71 -21.05
C SER A 72 -5.70 -3.75 -20.75
N ASP A 73 -6.49 -4.31 -21.67
CA ASP A 73 -7.94 -4.47 -21.54
C ASP A 73 -8.36 -5.40 -20.38
N ASN A 74 -7.39 -5.97 -19.67
CA ASN A 74 -7.65 -6.92 -18.59
C ASN A 74 -7.03 -6.50 -17.26
N ARG A 75 -7.77 -5.67 -16.54
CA ARG A 75 -7.40 -5.20 -15.19
C ARG A 75 -7.08 -6.35 -14.22
N GLN A 76 -7.77 -7.47 -14.36
CA GLN A 76 -7.54 -8.64 -13.52
C GLN A 76 -6.14 -9.24 -13.74
N GLN A 77 -5.65 -9.27 -14.98
CA GLN A 77 -4.29 -9.74 -15.26
C GLN A 77 -3.24 -8.78 -14.70
N GLU A 78 -3.48 -7.48 -14.80
CA GLU A 78 -2.59 -6.46 -14.24
C GLU A 78 -2.48 -6.60 -12.71
N VAL A 79 -3.61 -6.76 -12.02
CA VAL A 79 -3.63 -6.99 -10.55
C VAL A 79 -2.90 -8.28 -10.20
N SER A 80 -3.05 -9.33 -10.99
CA SER A 80 -2.33 -10.60 -10.80
C SER A 80 -0.81 -10.44 -10.96
N GLU A 81 -0.37 -9.66 -11.95
CA GLU A 81 1.05 -9.36 -12.15
C GLU A 81 1.61 -8.56 -10.97
N ILE A 82 0.89 -7.54 -10.53
CA ILE A 82 1.26 -6.72 -9.38
C ILE A 82 1.41 -7.59 -8.12
N SER A 83 0.42 -8.44 -7.83
CA SER A 83 0.42 -9.33 -6.66
C SER A 83 1.66 -10.24 -6.64
N ARG A 84 1.92 -10.95 -7.74
CA ARG A 84 3.12 -11.81 -7.87
C ARG A 84 4.41 -11.02 -7.71
N THR A 85 4.48 -9.83 -8.29
CA THR A 85 5.67 -8.99 -8.21
C THR A 85 5.89 -8.49 -6.78
N LEU A 86 4.83 -8.12 -6.04
CA LEU A 86 4.94 -7.75 -4.63
C LEU A 86 5.43 -8.91 -3.77
N LYS A 87 4.96 -10.14 -4.03
CA LYS A 87 5.48 -11.35 -3.37
C LYS A 87 6.96 -11.58 -3.68
N ALA A 88 7.37 -11.34 -4.93
CA ALA A 88 8.76 -11.42 -5.32
C ALA A 88 9.63 -10.36 -4.63
N ILE A 89 9.14 -9.12 -4.51
CA ILE A 89 9.81 -8.03 -3.78
C ILE A 89 9.98 -8.39 -2.30
N ALA A 90 8.94 -8.91 -1.65
CA ALA A 90 9.00 -9.32 -0.25
C ALA A 90 10.10 -10.37 -0.01
N ARG A 91 10.20 -11.38 -0.89
CA ARG A 91 11.23 -12.42 -0.82
C ARG A 91 12.63 -11.90 -1.12
N GLU A 92 12.76 -11.07 -2.16
CA GLU A 92 14.04 -10.51 -2.57
C GLU A 92 14.64 -9.58 -1.52
N LEU A 93 13.80 -8.75 -0.90
CA LEU A 93 14.24 -7.77 0.09
C LEU A 93 14.18 -8.31 1.53
N GLU A 94 13.73 -9.56 1.70
CA GLU A 94 13.57 -10.19 3.03
C GLU A 94 12.81 -9.29 4.01
N CYS A 95 11.69 -8.70 3.55
CA CYS A 95 10.85 -7.86 4.38
C CYS A 95 9.36 -8.07 4.06
N PRO A 96 8.46 -7.95 5.06
CA PRO A 96 7.04 -8.06 4.83
C PRO A 96 6.52 -6.92 3.96
N VAL A 97 5.56 -7.24 3.09
CA VAL A 97 4.81 -6.28 2.29
C VAL A 97 3.35 -6.33 2.73
N ILE A 98 2.84 -5.22 3.23
CA ILE A 98 1.43 -5.05 3.57
C ILE A 98 0.78 -4.22 2.46
N ALA A 99 -0.12 -4.82 1.70
CA ALA A 99 -0.87 -4.12 0.68
C ALA A 99 -2.34 -4.00 1.08
N LEU A 100 -2.84 -2.78 1.21
CA LEU A 100 -4.26 -2.53 1.38
C LEU A 100 -4.97 -2.76 0.06
N SER A 101 -6.14 -3.36 0.11
CA SER A 101 -6.96 -3.61 -1.08
C SER A 101 -8.40 -3.19 -0.86
N GLN A 102 -8.99 -2.58 -1.87
CA GLN A 102 -10.39 -2.20 -1.83
C GLN A 102 -11.28 -3.44 -1.98
N LEU A 103 -12.26 -3.57 -1.10
CA LEU A 103 -13.27 -4.63 -1.17
C LEU A 103 -14.36 -4.28 -2.19
N SER A 104 -15.03 -5.31 -2.71
CA SER A 104 -16.21 -5.16 -3.54
C SER A 104 -17.39 -4.60 -2.72
N ARG A 105 -18.22 -3.78 -3.33
CA ARG A 105 -19.43 -3.24 -2.67
C ARG A 105 -20.46 -4.31 -2.30
N GLY A 106 -20.32 -5.55 -2.81
CA GLY A 106 -21.16 -6.68 -2.45
C GLY A 106 -21.17 -7.00 -0.96
N VAL A 107 -20.09 -6.67 -0.23
CA VAL A 107 -20.02 -6.80 1.23
C VAL A 107 -21.10 -5.98 1.92
N GLU A 108 -21.36 -4.76 1.44
CA GLU A 108 -22.35 -3.84 2.04
C GLU A 108 -23.80 -4.31 1.85
N GLN A 109 -24.04 -5.12 0.81
CA GLN A 109 -25.38 -5.63 0.46
C GLN A 109 -25.77 -6.90 1.19
N ARG A 110 -24.82 -7.60 1.83
CA ARG A 110 -25.08 -8.81 2.62
C ARG A 110 -25.61 -8.46 4.00
N GLN A 111 -26.43 -9.34 4.55
CA GLN A 111 -26.90 -9.22 5.95
C GLN A 111 -25.74 -9.32 6.94
N ASP A 112 -24.81 -10.24 6.70
CA ASP A 112 -23.53 -10.29 7.42
C ASP A 112 -22.49 -9.49 6.63
N LYS A 113 -22.20 -8.28 7.10
CA LYS A 113 -21.23 -7.36 6.49
C LYS A 113 -19.76 -7.75 6.76
N ARG A 114 -19.50 -8.98 7.18
CA ARG A 114 -18.13 -9.47 7.38
C ARG A 114 -17.44 -9.68 6.04
N PRO A 115 -16.24 -9.10 5.84
CA PRO A 115 -15.44 -9.35 4.66
C PRO A 115 -15.08 -10.84 4.53
N MET A 116 -15.12 -11.34 3.30
CA MET A 116 -14.59 -12.66 2.92
C MET A 116 -13.51 -12.48 1.88
N MET A 117 -12.64 -13.47 1.71
CA MET A 117 -11.55 -13.42 0.71
C MET A 117 -12.08 -13.11 -0.70
N SER A 118 -13.22 -13.68 -1.08
CA SER A 118 -13.89 -13.41 -2.37
C SER A 118 -14.37 -11.96 -2.56
N ASP A 119 -14.37 -11.14 -1.52
CA ASP A 119 -14.74 -9.73 -1.59
C ASP A 119 -13.58 -8.84 -2.00
N ILE A 120 -12.36 -9.35 -1.99
CA ILE A 120 -11.21 -8.64 -2.51
C ILE A 120 -11.45 -8.50 -4.02
N ARG A 121 -11.60 -7.28 -4.49
CA ARG A 121 -11.94 -6.98 -5.88
C ARG A 121 -10.80 -7.45 -6.81
N GLU A 122 -11.17 -8.16 -7.89
CA GLU A 122 -10.23 -8.67 -8.90
C GLU A 122 -9.25 -9.75 -8.38
N SER A 123 -9.67 -10.59 -7.43
CA SER A 123 -8.84 -11.21 -6.41
C SER A 123 -8.38 -12.65 -6.59
N GLY A 124 -8.79 -13.38 -7.62
CA GLY A 124 -8.44 -14.81 -7.69
C GLY A 124 -6.95 -15.14 -7.56
N SER A 125 -6.08 -14.20 -7.91
CA SER A 125 -4.62 -14.33 -7.77
C SER A 125 -4.10 -13.79 -6.43
N ILE A 126 -4.74 -12.75 -5.87
CA ILE A 126 -4.31 -12.18 -4.58
C ILE A 126 -4.49 -13.22 -3.47
N GLU A 127 -5.57 -14.00 -3.51
CA GLU A 127 -5.83 -15.09 -2.55
C GLU A 127 -4.71 -16.15 -2.56
N GLN A 128 -4.12 -16.41 -3.72
CA GLN A 128 -3.07 -17.42 -3.87
C GLN A 128 -1.69 -16.90 -3.50
N ASP A 129 -1.48 -15.59 -3.67
CA ASP A 129 -0.18 -14.94 -3.46
C ASP A 129 0.00 -14.41 -2.02
N ALA A 130 -1.08 -14.19 -1.27
CA ALA A 130 -1.06 -13.65 0.08
C ALA A 130 -0.51 -14.63 1.15
#